data_ea3f4817bd513183840d1cfeb937bc85
#
_entry.id   ea3f4817bd513183840d1cfeb937bc85
#
_cell.length_a   1.000
_cell.length_b   1.000
_cell.length_c   1.000
_cell.angle_alpha   90.00
_cell.angle_beta   90.00
_cell.angle_gamma   90.00
#
_symmetry.space_group_name_H-M   'P 1'
#
loop_
_entity.id
_entity.type
_entity.pdbx_description
1 polymer ?
#
loop_
_entity_poly.entity_id
_entity_poly.type
_entity_poly.pdbx_seq_one_letter_code
_entity_poly.pdbx_strand_id
1 'polypeptide(L)'
;MKIGIVLYPTFGGSGIVATELGKALAVKGHEIHFITYSQPVKLGELRKNVFYHEVVPSDYPLFEYTPYEQVLTSKLVDVVKYEKLDVLHVHYAIPHASAAYMAKQILQSQGIKIP
;
A
#
# COMPACT_ATOMS: atom_id res chain seq x y z
N MET A 1 2.61 8.65 13.60
CA MET A 1 1.46 8.51 12.68
C MET A 1 1.45 7.13 12.04
N LYS A 2 0.32 6.75 11.51
CA LYS A 2 0.15 5.47 10.80
C LYS A 2 0.23 5.73 9.31
N ILE A 3 1.25 5.23 8.67
CA ILE A 3 1.59 5.53 7.28
C ILE A 3 1.45 4.28 6.42
N GLY A 4 0.61 4.35 5.39
CA GLY A 4 0.54 3.31 4.38
C GLY A 4 1.50 3.63 3.24
N ILE A 5 2.37 2.69 2.89
CA ILE A 5 3.31 2.84 1.78
C ILE A 5 2.95 1.81 0.71
N VAL A 6 2.56 2.32 -0.46
CA VAL A 6 2.20 1.48 -1.61
C VAL A 6 3.40 1.41 -2.55
N LEU A 7 3.82 0.19 -2.90
CA LEU A 7 5.05 -0.01 -3.65
C LEU A 7 5.02 -1.29 -4.48
N TYR A 8 5.96 -1.39 -5.43
CA TYR A 8 6.29 -2.67 -6.08
C TYR A 8 7.42 -3.34 -5.29
N PRO A 9 7.33 -4.65 -5.01
CA PRO A 9 8.34 -5.37 -4.24
C PRO A 9 9.48 -5.86 -5.13
N THR A 10 10.20 -4.94 -5.75
CA THR A 10 11.25 -5.29 -6.71
C THR A 10 12.63 -4.90 -6.18
N PHE A 11 13.67 -5.46 -6.80
CA PHE A 11 15.05 -5.04 -6.55
C PHE A 11 15.37 -3.69 -7.17
N GLY A 12 14.52 -3.20 -8.08
CA GLY A 12 14.72 -1.93 -8.77
C GLY A 12 14.42 -0.73 -7.89
N GLY A 13 14.79 0.44 -8.39
CA GLY A 13 14.84 1.71 -7.68
C GLY A 13 13.69 2.02 -6.74
N SER A 14 12.44 2.08 -7.23
CA SER A 14 11.35 2.55 -6.39
C SER A 14 10.98 1.58 -5.27
N GLY A 15 11.09 0.27 -5.51
CA GLY A 15 10.83 -0.72 -4.48
C GLY A 15 11.81 -0.63 -3.32
N ILE A 16 13.08 -0.47 -3.63
CA ILE A 16 14.14 -0.32 -2.61
C ILE A 16 13.97 1.01 -1.87
N VAL A 17 13.73 2.10 -2.59
CA VAL A 17 13.55 3.43 -1.97
C VAL A 17 12.36 3.42 -1.02
N ALA A 18 11.22 2.87 -1.46
CA ALA A 18 10.03 2.81 -0.63
C ALA A 18 10.25 1.98 0.64
N THR A 19 10.92 0.84 0.51
CA THR A 19 11.20 -0.05 1.64
C THR A 19 12.13 0.62 2.64
N GLU A 20 13.22 1.24 2.17
CA GLU A 20 14.19 1.92 3.04
C GLU A 20 13.55 3.14 3.72
N LEU A 21 12.70 3.88 3.00
CA LEU A 21 11.96 4.99 3.60
C LEU A 21 11.06 4.51 4.74
N GLY A 22 10.31 3.44 4.50
CA GLY A 22 9.43 2.88 5.53
C GLY A 22 10.19 2.42 6.75
N LYS A 23 11.32 1.74 6.55
CA LYS A 23 12.17 1.30 7.65
C LYS A 23 12.72 2.48 8.45
N ALA A 24 13.15 3.54 7.78
CA ALA A 24 13.66 4.74 8.44
C ALA A 24 12.57 5.44 9.26
N LEU A 25 11.36 5.52 8.72
CA LEU A 25 10.23 6.12 9.43
C LEU A 25 9.81 5.26 10.64
N ALA A 26 9.89 3.95 10.52
CA ALA A 26 9.60 3.04 11.64
C ALA A 26 10.59 3.25 12.78
N VAL A 27 11.88 3.48 12.47
CA VAL A 27 12.87 3.77 13.49
C VAL A 27 12.53 5.06 14.24
N LYS A 28 11.87 6.01 13.56
CA LYS A 28 11.43 7.27 14.19
C LYS A 28 10.14 7.14 14.99
N GLY A 29 9.59 5.95 15.08
CA GLY A 29 8.41 5.69 15.89
C GLY A 29 7.07 5.71 15.15
N HIS A 30 7.07 5.84 13.83
CA HIS A 30 5.85 5.77 13.04
C HIS A 30 5.42 4.31 12.84
N GLU A 31 4.13 4.07 12.74
CA GLU A 31 3.61 2.75 12.40
C GLU A 31 3.52 2.67 10.88
N ILE A 32 4.17 1.67 10.29
CA ILE A 32 4.31 1.55 8.84
C ILE A 32 3.52 0.34 8.33
N HIS A 33 2.71 0.56 7.32
CA HIS A 33 1.94 -0.48 6.65
C HIS A 33 2.36 -0.54 5.19
N PHE A 34 3.14 -1.55 4.83
CA PHE A 34 3.51 -1.80 3.44
C PHE A 34 2.35 -2.50 2.73
N ILE A 35 1.93 -1.96 1.60
CA ILE A 35 0.83 -2.49 0.81
C ILE A 35 1.37 -2.81 -0.58
N THR A 36 1.44 -4.09 -0.92
CA THR A 36 2.03 -4.55 -2.16
C THR A 36 1.56 -5.98 -2.48
N TYR A 37 1.87 -6.49 -3.67
CA TYR A 37 1.40 -7.81 -4.08
C TYR A 37 2.30 -8.96 -3.65
N SER A 38 3.50 -8.67 -3.16
CA SER A 38 4.36 -9.68 -2.53
C SER A 38 5.31 -8.99 -1.55
N GLN A 39 5.98 -9.78 -0.70
CA GLN A 39 6.84 -9.20 0.32
C GLN A 39 8.01 -8.45 -0.30
N PRO A 40 8.29 -7.21 0.12
CA PRO A 40 9.43 -6.44 -0.39
C PRO A 40 10.75 -7.14 -0.08
N VAL A 41 11.66 -7.15 -1.08
CA VAL A 41 12.93 -7.87 -0.97
C VAL A 41 13.87 -7.32 0.11
N LYS A 42 13.74 -6.04 0.43
CA LYS A 42 14.59 -5.37 1.43
C LYS A 42 13.95 -5.26 2.81
N LEU A 43 12.82 -5.93 3.03
CA LEU A 43 12.10 -5.79 4.29
C LEU A 43 12.88 -6.36 5.48
N GLY A 44 13.57 -7.50 5.30
CA GLY A 44 14.35 -8.13 6.35
C GLY A 44 13.49 -8.54 7.54
N GLU A 45 14.01 -8.40 8.75
CA GLU A 45 13.25 -8.64 9.97
C GLU A 45 12.23 -7.53 10.19
N LEU A 46 10.99 -7.94 10.51
CA LEU A 46 9.93 -6.99 10.79
C LEU A 46 10.07 -6.44 12.21
N ARG A 47 10.04 -5.13 12.33
CA ARG A 47 9.91 -4.45 13.61
C ARG A 47 8.47 -4.54 14.09
N LYS A 48 8.23 -4.32 15.38
CA LYS A 48 6.89 -4.37 15.97
C LYS A 48 5.91 -3.38 15.34
N ASN A 49 6.42 -2.28 14.79
CA ASN A 49 5.61 -1.21 14.20
C ASN A 49 5.61 -1.24 12.67
N VAL A 50 5.99 -2.36 12.07
CA VAL A 50 5.96 -2.54 10.62
C VAL A 50 5.04 -3.70 10.28
N PHE A 51 4.07 -3.44 9.40
CA PHE A 51 3.07 -4.41 8.98
C PHE A 51 3.09 -4.55 7.46
N TYR A 52 2.68 -5.72 6.99
CA TYR A 52 2.64 -6.03 5.57
C TYR A 52 1.24 -6.46 5.18
N HIS A 53 0.73 -5.84 4.12
CA HIS A 53 -0.58 -6.18 3.57
C HIS A 53 -0.42 -6.62 2.13
N GLU A 54 -0.82 -7.84 1.84
CA GLU A 54 -0.69 -8.40 0.51
C GLU A 54 -1.93 -8.08 -0.33
N VAL A 55 -1.69 -7.55 -1.53
CA VAL A 55 -2.72 -7.39 -2.54
C VAL A 55 -2.75 -8.66 -3.36
N VAL A 56 -3.78 -9.46 -3.17
CA VAL A 56 -3.93 -10.74 -3.89
C VAL A 56 -4.85 -10.52 -5.07
N PRO A 57 -4.32 -10.56 -6.30
CA PRO A 57 -5.16 -10.48 -7.48
C PRO A 57 -6.07 -11.71 -7.52
N SER A 58 -7.37 -11.48 -7.64
CA SER A 58 -8.31 -12.60 -7.73
C SER A 58 -8.44 -13.06 -9.17
N ASP A 59 -8.47 -14.39 -9.36
CA ASP A 59 -8.72 -15.01 -10.64
C ASP A 59 -10.22 -14.97 -10.92
N TYR A 60 -10.64 -14.01 -11.74
CA TYR A 60 -11.99 -13.99 -12.25
C TYR A 60 -12.02 -14.75 -13.58
N PRO A 61 -12.81 -15.82 -13.69
CA PRO A 61 -12.82 -16.63 -14.92
C PRO A 61 -13.24 -15.85 -16.17
N LEU A 62 -13.88 -14.69 -15.99
CA LEU A 62 -14.36 -13.85 -17.08
C LEU A 62 -13.31 -12.86 -17.59
N PHE A 63 -12.15 -12.75 -16.92
CA PHE A 63 -11.08 -11.83 -17.30
C PHE A 63 -9.86 -12.60 -17.78
N GLU A 64 -9.28 -12.18 -18.90
CA GLU A 64 -8.05 -12.76 -19.45
C GLU A 64 -6.84 -12.44 -18.59
N TYR A 65 -6.90 -11.34 -17.82
CA TYR A 65 -5.82 -10.93 -16.91
C TYR A 65 -6.44 -10.36 -15.65
N THR A 66 -5.63 -10.35 -14.59
CA THR A 66 -6.09 -9.89 -13.29
C THR A 66 -6.16 -8.36 -13.24
N PRO A 67 -7.28 -7.77 -12.80
CA PRO A 67 -7.40 -6.32 -12.72
C PRO A 67 -6.70 -5.79 -11.45
N TYR A 68 -5.39 -5.71 -11.51
CA TYR A 68 -4.57 -5.33 -10.34
C TYR A 68 -4.96 -3.98 -9.76
N GLU A 69 -5.21 -2.98 -10.61
CA GLU A 69 -5.53 -1.62 -10.12
C GLU A 69 -6.82 -1.61 -9.31
N GLN A 70 -7.85 -2.34 -9.74
CA GLN A 70 -9.12 -2.41 -9.02
C GLN A 70 -8.96 -3.17 -7.70
N VAL A 71 -8.21 -4.28 -7.72
CA VAL A 71 -7.93 -5.05 -6.51
C VAL A 71 -7.12 -4.21 -5.51
N LEU A 72 -6.13 -3.48 -6.00
CA LEU A 72 -5.35 -2.56 -5.17
C LEU A 72 -6.23 -1.47 -4.57
N THR A 73 -7.10 -0.84 -5.36
CA THR A 73 -8.02 0.19 -4.89
C THR A 73 -8.87 -0.33 -3.72
N SER A 74 -9.46 -1.51 -3.89
CA SER A 74 -10.28 -2.14 -2.87
C SER A 74 -9.46 -2.43 -1.60
N LYS A 75 -8.26 -2.95 -1.77
CA LYS A 75 -7.36 -3.24 -0.65
C LYS A 75 -6.97 -1.97 0.11
N LEU A 76 -6.69 -0.89 -0.60
CA LEU A 76 -6.34 0.39 0.02
C LEU A 76 -7.49 0.93 0.87
N VAL A 77 -8.72 0.86 0.36
CA VAL A 77 -9.89 1.27 1.12
C VAL A 77 -10.00 0.47 2.42
N ASP A 78 -9.86 -0.86 2.32
CA ASP A 78 -9.98 -1.74 3.48
C ASP A 78 -8.89 -1.48 4.51
N VAL A 79 -7.63 -1.36 4.07
CA VAL A 79 -6.50 -1.14 4.99
C VAL A 79 -6.61 0.21 5.68
N VAL A 80 -6.95 1.28 4.94
CA VAL A 80 -7.12 2.60 5.55
C VAL A 80 -8.19 2.57 6.63
N LYS A 81 -9.32 1.94 6.36
CA LYS A 81 -10.43 1.85 7.32
C LYS A 81 -10.08 0.98 8.51
N TYR A 82 -9.57 -0.22 8.25
CA TYR A 82 -9.31 -1.21 9.29
C TYR A 82 -8.15 -0.79 10.19
N GLU A 83 -7.06 -0.31 9.60
CA GLU A 83 -5.87 0.08 10.36
C GLU A 83 -5.89 1.55 10.78
N LYS A 84 -6.87 2.31 10.32
CA LYS A 84 -7.01 3.75 10.63
C LYS A 84 -5.77 4.54 10.24
N LEU A 85 -5.35 4.40 8.99
CA LEU A 85 -4.15 5.07 8.50
C LEU A 85 -4.33 6.58 8.45
N ASP A 86 -3.25 7.31 8.72
CA ASP A 86 -3.23 8.77 8.69
C ASP A 86 -2.89 9.33 7.32
N VAL A 87 -2.08 8.59 6.55
CA VAL A 87 -1.62 9.04 5.23
C VAL A 87 -1.27 7.84 4.35
N LEU A 88 -1.48 7.99 3.04
CA LEU A 88 -0.98 7.06 2.04
C LEU A 88 0.17 7.71 1.29
N HIS A 89 1.31 7.05 1.27
CA HIS A 89 2.49 7.45 0.50
C HIS A 89 2.72 6.44 -0.61
N VAL A 90 2.64 6.89 -1.86
CA VAL A 90 2.50 6.00 -2.99
C VAL A 90 3.66 6.17 -3.96
N HIS A 91 4.27 5.05 -4.35
CA HIS A 91 5.28 4.99 -5.39
C HIS A 91 4.67 4.45 -6.67
N TYR A 92 5.02 5.04 -7.80
CA TYR A 92 4.49 4.77 -9.13
C TYR A 92 3.14 5.45 -9.41
N ALA A 93 3.13 6.25 -10.47
CA ALA A 93 1.92 6.98 -10.86
C ALA A 93 0.81 6.03 -11.32
N ILE A 94 1.15 5.08 -12.16
CA ILE A 94 0.21 4.08 -12.68
C ILE A 94 0.78 2.70 -12.47
N PRO A 95 0.09 1.77 -11.82
CA PRO A 95 -1.29 1.88 -11.35
C PRO A 95 -1.46 2.39 -9.92
N HIS A 96 -0.37 2.62 -9.18
CA HIS A 96 -0.45 2.83 -7.73
C HIS A 96 -1.08 4.15 -7.33
N ALA A 97 -0.64 5.28 -7.92
CA ALA A 97 -1.21 6.57 -7.55
C ALA A 97 -2.66 6.70 -8.06
N SER A 98 -2.97 6.14 -9.22
CA SER A 98 -4.35 6.15 -9.71
C SER A 98 -5.27 5.31 -8.83
N ALA A 99 -4.82 4.15 -8.37
CA ALA A 99 -5.58 3.32 -7.43
C ALA A 99 -5.78 4.05 -6.09
N ALA A 100 -4.73 4.71 -5.59
CA ALA A 100 -4.81 5.48 -4.35
C ALA A 100 -5.77 6.66 -4.48
N TYR A 101 -5.77 7.34 -5.62
CA TYR A 101 -6.73 8.41 -5.87
C TYR A 101 -8.17 7.90 -5.84
N MET A 102 -8.44 6.78 -6.49
CA MET A 102 -9.76 6.17 -6.44
C MET A 102 -10.15 5.76 -5.03
N ALA A 103 -9.23 5.15 -4.30
CA ALA A 103 -9.47 4.78 -2.91
C ALA A 103 -9.80 6.01 -2.05
N LYS A 104 -9.07 7.10 -2.25
CA LYS A 104 -9.31 8.37 -1.56
C LYS A 104 -10.72 8.89 -1.83
N GLN A 105 -11.18 8.83 -3.08
CA GLN A 105 -12.52 9.27 -3.45
C GLN A 105 -13.60 8.39 -2.78
N ILE A 106 -13.41 7.08 -2.78
CA ILE A 106 -14.33 6.15 -2.12
C ILE A 106 -14.40 6.43 -0.63
N LEU A 107 -13.24 6.60 0.02
CA LEU A 107 -13.18 6.90 1.45
C LEU A 107 -13.85 8.23 1.78
N GLN A 108 -13.64 9.24 0.96
CA GLN A 108 -14.27 10.55 1.15
C GLN A 108 -15.78 10.45 1.10
N SER A 109 -16.34 9.61 0.23
CA SER A 109 -17.79 9.38 0.17
C SER A 109 -18.32 8.72 1.44
N GLN A 110 -17.46 8.10 2.21
CA GLN A 110 -17.79 7.47 3.51
C GLN A 110 -17.41 8.34 4.70
N GLY A 111 -17.03 9.60 4.48
CA GLY A 111 -16.67 10.54 5.53
C GLY A 111 -15.24 10.42 6.04
N ILE A 112 -14.38 9.67 5.35
CA ILE A 112 -12.99 9.48 5.73
C ILE A 112 -12.10 10.29 4.79
N LYS A 113 -11.38 11.26 5.35
CA LYS A 113 -10.43 12.08 4.59
C LYS A 113 -9.01 11.63 4.88
N ILE A 114 -8.26 11.30 3.81
CA ILE A 114 -6.88 10.87 3.92
C ILE A 114 -6.03 11.56 2.84
N PRO A 115 -4.89 12.16 3.23
CA PRO A 115 -3.92 12.65 2.24
C PRO A 115 -3.14 11.51 1.61
#